data_aa7c753482eab007f000f14b53f71e6c
#
_entry.id   aa7c753482eab007f000f14b53f71e6c
#
_cell.length_a   1.000
_cell.length_b   1.000
_cell.length_c   1.000
_cell.angle_alpha   90.00
_cell.angle_beta   90.00
_cell.angle_gamma   90.00
#
_symmetry.space_group_name_H-M   'P 1'
#
loop_
_entity.id
_entity.type
_entity.pdbx_description
1 polymer ?
#
loop_
_entity_poly.entity_id
_entity_poly.type
_entity_poly.pdbx_seq_one_letter_code
_entity_poly.pdbx_strand_id
1 'polypeptide(L)'
;YSGETLVNKDIDPGRKQHFDKYSFTDDQYLELAEKCISLDVDFNASIWNIRQIDLFDDYLSFYKIGSGDLTAFPIIEYLALKGKPMIISTGLSVIEEINETIDFICKINPVYKDTNMICIMHCTSSYPTPDNDINLNAIRFLQSTFDYPIGFSNHSTNPRTLEYAIALGAKIIEFHFTDTREGKDFRD
;
A
#
# COMPACT_ATOMS: atom_id res chain seq x y z
N TYR A 1 10.91 4.21 -11.90
CA TYR A 1 9.94 5.20 -12.36
C TYR A 1 10.51 6.58 -12.13
N SER A 2 11.06 7.24 -13.15
CA SER A 2 11.15 8.70 -13.10
C SER A 2 9.71 9.20 -13.30
N GLY A 3 9.19 10.04 -12.41
CA GLY A 3 7.81 10.55 -12.50
C GLY A 3 7.47 11.25 -13.83
N GLU A 4 8.42 11.37 -14.74
CA GLU A 4 8.24 11.89 -16.09
C GLU A 4 7.72 10.86 -17.09
N THR A 5 7.93 9.55 -16.85
CA THR A 5 7.61 8.50 -17.83
C THR A 5 6.16 8.01 -17.76
N LEU A 6 5.44 8.27 -16.68
CA LEU A 6 4.11 7.71 -16.45
C LEU A 6 2.95 8.66 -16.72
N VAL A 7 3.23 9.95 -16.86
CA VAL A 7 2.17 10.90 -17.19
C VAL A 7 2.11 11.09 -18.69
N ASN A 8 1.20 10.39 -19.35
CA ASN A 8 0.84 10.75 -20.70
C ASN A 8 0.10 12.09 -20.66
N LYS A 9 0.83 13.17 -20.95
CA LYS A 9 0.31 14.56 -20.92
C LYS A 9 -0.89 14.78 -21.83
N ASP A 10 -1.03 13.93 -22.86
CA ASP A 10 -2.13 14.00 -23.82
C ASP A 10 -3.41 13.35 -23.29
N ILE A 11 -3.29 12.43 -22.31
CA ILE A 11 -4.43 11.74 -21.70
C ILE A 11 -4.90 12.45 -20.42
N ASP A 12 -3.98 12.94 -19.60
CA ASP A 12 -4.32 13.65 -18.35
C ASP A 12 -3.30 14.77 -18.05
N PRO A 13 -3.47 15.92 -18.69
CA PRO A 13 -2.55 17.05 -18.52
C PRO A 13 -2.54 17.62 -17.09
N GLY A 14 -3.58 17.36 -16.30
CA GLY A 14 -3.68 17.80 -14.88
C GLY A 14 -2.98 16.87 -13.91
N ARG A 15 -2.69 15.63 -14.28
CA ARG A 15 -2.18 14.60 -13.37
C ARG A 15 -0.78 14.95 -12.83
N LYS A 16 0.10 15.43 -13.68
CA LYS A 16 1.43 15.89 -13.25
C LYS A 16 1.33 17.03 -12.24
N GLN A 17 0.50 18.06 -12.53
CA GLN A 17 0.29 19.19 -11.62
C GLN A 17 -0.30 18.75 -10.29
N HIS A 18 -1.20 17.77 -10.30
CA HIS A 18 -1.75 17.18 -9.08
C HIS A 18 -0.66 16.52 -8.23
N PHE A 19 0.17 15.66 -8.82
CA PHE A 19 1.28 15.04 -8.10
C PHE A 19 2.30 16.07 -7.61
N ASP A 20 2.69 17.04 -8.43
CA ASP A 20 3.63 18.09 -8.04
C ASP A 20 3.12 18.93 -6.84
N LYS A 21 1.79 19.13 -6.75
CA LYS A 21 1.16 19.86 -5.64
C LYS A 21 1.23 19.11 -4.31
N TYR A 22 1.14 17.78 -4.34
CA TYR A 22 1.04 16.94 -3.14
C TYR A 22 2.31 16.13 -2.84
N SER A 23 3.33 16.22 -3.68
CA SER A 23 4.60 15.57 -3.45
C SER A 23 5.45 16.38 -2.48
N PHE A 24 6.04 15.69 -1.50
CA PHE A 24 7.06 16.25 -0.64
C PHE A 24 8.44 16.11 -1.27
N THR A 25 9.38 17.00 -0.87
CA THR A 25 10.80 16.81 -1.17
C THR A 25 11.38 15.70 -0.29
N ASP A 26 12.56 15.19 -0.67
CA ASP A 26 13.26 14.19 0.15
C ASP A 26 13.52 14.70 1.57
N ASP A 27 13.93 15.97 1.72
CA ASP A 27 14.18 16.59 3.04
C ASP A 27 12.90 16.66 3.88
N GLN A 28 11.75 16.98 3.28
CA GLN A 28 10.46 16.99 3.97
C GLN A 28 10.04 15.58 4.42
N TYR A 29 10.31 14.54 3.62
CA TYR A 29 10.07 13.16 4.04
C TYR A 29 10.97 12.75 5.19
N LEU A 30 12.25 13.16 5.20
CA LEU A 30 13.16 12.89 6.31
C LEU A 30 12.71 13.60 7.59
N GLU A 31 12.28 14.86 7.49
CA GLU A 31 11.71 15.59 8.63
C GLU A 31 10.47 14.89 9.21
N LEU A 32 9.58 14.37 8.34
CA LEU A 32 8.42 13.58 8.76
C LEU A 32 8.84 12.27 9.45
N ALA A 33 9.84 11.58 8.93
CA ALA A 33 10.36 10.36 9.52
C ALA A 33 10.94 10.61 10.93
N GLU A 34 11.75 11.65 11.09
CA GLU A 34 12.29 12.08 12.38
C GLU A 34 11.16 12.48 13.36
N LYS A 35 10.12 13.14 12.84
CA LYS A 35 8.95 13.50 13.64
C LYS A 35 8.20 12.26 14.14
N CYS A 36 7.99 11.27 13.30
CA CYS A 36 7.37 10.00 13.67
C CYS A 36 8.17 9.32 14.79
N ILE A 37 9.49 9.21 14.65
CA ILE A 37 10.38 8.65 15.68
C ILE A 37 10.21 9.41 17.01
N SER A 38 10.18 10.74 16.97
CA SER A 38 10.03 11.58 18.17
C SER A 38 8.69 11.38 18.91
N LEU A 39 7.69 10.85 18.20
CA LEU A 39 6.35 10.58 18.71
C LEU A 39 6.11 9.08 19.01
N ASP A 40 7.13 8.25 18.89
CA ASP A 40 7.02 6.78 19.04
C ASP A 40 5.98 6.17 18.07
N VAL A 41 5.99 6.64 16.82
CA VAL A 41 5.13 6.16 15.74
C VAL A 41 6.02 5.74 14.58
N ASP A 42 5.75 4.57 13.98
CA ASP A 42 6.47 4.12 12.80
C ASP A 42 6.19 5.03 11.59
N PHE A 43 7.26 5.47 10.92
CA PHE A 43 7.16 6.12 9.62
C PHE A 43 7.08 5.05 8.53
N ASN A 44 6.19 5.25 7.57
CA ASN A 44 6.17 4.45 6.34
C ASN A 44 5.73 5.28 5.13
N ALA A 45 6.18 4.87 3.95
CA ALA A 45 5.78 5.44 2.67
C ALA A 45 5.81 4.36 1.58
N SER A 46 4.85 4.42 0.65
CA SER A 46 4.96 3.65 -0.60
C SER A 46 5.97 4.34 -1.51
N ILE A 47 7.06 3.65 -1.85
CA ILE A 47 8.17 4.23 -2.59
C ILE A 47 8.25 3.58 -3.98
N TRP A 48 8.30 4.40 -5.02
CA TRP A 48 8.23 3.96 -6.41
C TRP A 48 9.54 4.12 -7.20
N ASN A 49 10.60 4.55 -6.56
CA ASN A 49 11.91 4.61 -7.21
C ASN A 49 13.04 4.13 -6.28
N ILE A 50 14.02 3.46 -6.88
CA ILE A 50 15.12 2.80 -6.17
C ILE A 50 15.93 3.79 -5.31
N ARG A 51 16.21 4.99 -5.83
CA ARG A 51 16.97 6.00 -5.08
C ARG A 51 16.27 6.40 -3.77
N GLN A 52 14.96 6.56 -3.80
CA GLN A 52 14.20 6.90 -2.58
C GLN A 52 14.04 5.70 -1.65
N ILE A 53 13.99 4.48 -2.19
CA ILE A 53 14.04 3.27 -1.35
C ILE A 53 15.32 3.29 -0.52
N ASP A 54 16.49 3.54 -1.13
CA ASP A 54 17.76 3.57 -0.40
C ASP A 54 17.83 4.72 0.61
N LEU A 55 17.28 5.89 0.24
CA LEU A 55 17.29 7.05 1.11
C LEU A 55 16.46 6.86 2.39
N PHE A 56 15.33 6.18 2.29
CA PHE A 56 14.39 6.04 3.40
C PHE A 56 14.46 4.67 4.08
N ASP A 57 15.27 3.74 3.59
CA ASP A 57 15.29 2.36 4.06
C ASP A 57 15.45 2.25 5.57
N ASP A 58 16.38 2.99 6.16
CA ASP A 58 16.65 2.94 7.61
C ASP A 58 15.45 3.41 8.47
N TYR A 59 14.51 4.16 7.89
CA TYR A 59 13.31 4.66 8.56
C TYR A 59 12.10 3.74 8.41
N LEU A 60 12.14 2.81 7.44
CA LEU A 60 11.02 1.93 7.12
C LEU A 60 11.10 0.62 7.90
N SER A 61 10.09 0.30 8.71
CA SER A 61 9.98 -0.98 9.39
C SER A 61 9.49 -2.10 8.47
N PHE A 62 8.76 -1.76 7.42
CA PHE A 62 8.21 -2.66 6.39
C PHE A 62 8.07 -1.92 5.07
N TYR A 63 7.81 -2.64 3.99
CA TYR A 63 7.51 -2.05 2.69
C TYR A 63 6.02 -2.12 2.38
N LYS A 64 5.44 -1.01 1.92
CA LYS A 64 4.07 -0.95 1.42
C LYS A 64 4.05 -0.96 -0.10
N ILE A 65 3.37 -1.97 -0.67
CA ILE A 65 3.13 -2.08 -2.10
C ILE A 65 1.65 -1.76 -2.34
N GLY A 66 1.40 -0.69 -3.07
CA GLY A 66 0.05 -0.27 -3.46
C GLY A 66 -0.56 -1.22 -4.49
N SER A 67 -1.90 -1.22 -4.60
CA SER A 67 -2.61 -2.10 -5.55
C SER A 67 -2.16 -1.92 -7.01
N GLY A 68 -1.88 -0.69 -7.41
CA GLY A 68 -1.39 -0.39 -8.77
C GLY A 68 0.03 -0.87 -9.07
N ASP A 69 0.77 -1.27 -8.02
CA ASP A 69 2.17 -1.68 -8.12
C ASP A 69 2.37 -3.18 -7.89
N LEU A 70 1.28 -3.96 -7.75
CA LEU A 70 1.34 -5.40 -7.49
C LEU A 70 2.22 -6.16 -8.50
N THR A 71 2.24 -5.72 -9.75
CA THR A 71 3.03 -6.32 -10.82
C THR A 71 4.25 -5.48 -11.23
N ALA A 72 4.65 -4.52 -10.40
CA ALA A 72 5.86 -3.71 -10.63
C ALA A 72 7.12 -4.50 -10.24
N PHE A 73 7.34 -5.65 -10.88
CA PHE A 73 8.39 -6.62 -10.54
C PHE A 73 9.79 -6.03 -10.34
N PRO A 74 10.28 -5.04 -11.11
CA PRO A 74 11.61 -4.46 -10.87
C PRO A 74 11.74 -3.78 -9.51
N ILE A 75 10.69 -3.11 -9.02
CA ILE A 75 10.66 -2.49 -7.68
C ILE A 75 10.50 -3.56 -6.62
N ILE A 76 9.59 -4.51 -6.83
CA ILE A 76 9.34 -5.63 -5.91
C ILE A 76 10.61 -6.46 -5.70
N GLU A 77 11.37 -6.75 -6.77
CA GLU A 77 12.66 -7.45 -6.70
C GLU A 77 13.63 -6.70 -5.78
N TYR A 78 13.75 -5.39 -6.00
CA TYR A 78 14.65 -4.55 -5.20
C TYR A 78 14.28 -4.55 -3.71
N LEU A 79 13.00 -4.44 -3.40
CA LEU A 79 12.49 -4.50 -2.02
C LEU A 79 12.68 -5.89 -1.41
N ALA A 80 12.42 -6.96 -2.19
CA ALA A 80 12.59 -8.33 -1.73
C ALA A 80 14.04 -8.67 -1.36
N LEU A 81 15.01 -8.14 -2.10
CA LEU A 81 16.43 -8.31 -1.79
C LEU A 81 16.82 -7.68 -0.44
N LYS A 82 16.13 -6.63 0.00
CA LYS A 82 16.37 -5.98 1.30
C LYS A 82 15.82 -6.78 2.48
N GLY A 83 14.79 -7.59 2.29
CA GLY A 83 14.33 -8.60 3.26
C GLY A 83 13.49 -8.07 4.43
N LYS A 84 12.91 -6.87 4.35
CA LYS A 84 11.95 -6.37 5.35
C LYS A 84 10.54 -6.91 5.09
N PRO A 85 9.65 -6.99 6.10
CA PRO A 85 8.26 -7.38 5.90
C PRO A 85 7.57 -6.55 4.81
N MET A 86 6.59 -7.13 4.12
CA MET A 86 5.83 -6.45 3.07
C MET A 86 4.33 -6.44 3.37
N ILE A 87 3.68 -5.30 3.16
CA ILE A 87 2.23 -5.17 3.14
C ILE A 87 1.80 -4.90 1.70
N ILE A 88 1.05 -5.83 1.12
CA ILE A 88 0.71 -5.84 -0.31
C ILE A 88 -0.78 -5.64 -0.49
N SER A 89 -1.19 -4.52 -1.08
CA SER A 89 -2.59 -4.26 -1.44
C SER A 89 -2.94 -4.88 -2.79
N THR A 90 -4.15 -5.47 -2.86
CA THR A 90 -4.58 -6.32 -3.98
C THR A 90 -5.84 -5.81 -4.69
N GLY A 91 -6.15 -4.51 -4.58
CA GLY A 91 -7.23 -3.91 -5.35
C GLY A 91 -6.98 -4.00 -6.85
N LEU A 92 -8.03 -4.23 -7.64
CA LEU A 92 -7.98 -4.40 -9.10
C LEU A 92 -7.19 -5.63 -9.57
N SER A 93 -6.85 -6.55 -8.69
CA SER A 93 -6.06 -7.73 -9.02
C SER A 93 -6.90 -9.01 -9.01
N VAL A 94 -6.50 -9.99 -9.80
CA VAL A 94 -7.03 -11.36 -9.75
C VAL A 94 -6.11 -12.25 -8.89
N ILE A 95 -6.62 -13.39 -8.45
CA ILE A 95 -5.88 -14.31 -7.56
C ILE A 95 -4.57 -14.80 -8.20
N GLU A 96 -4.57 -14.99 -9.50
CA GLU A 96 -3.43 -15.43 -10.27
C GLU A 96 -2.27 -14.41 -10.20
N GLU A 97 -2.57 -13.11 -10.28
CA GLU A 97 -1.57 -12.03 -10.16
C GLU A 97 -1.01 -11.96 -8.73
N ILE A 98 -1.86 -12.16 -7.73
CA ILE A 98 -1.41 -12.19 -6.32
C ILE A 98 -0.47 -13.36 -6.09
N ASN A 99 -0.82 -14.56 -6.57
CA ASN A 99 0.03 -15.75 -6.48
C ASN A 99 1.35 -15.54 -7.20
N GLU A 100 1.33 -15.05 -8.45
CA GLU A 100 2.54 -14.78 -9.22
C GLU A 100 3.48 -13.82 -8.49
N THR A 101 2.93 -12.77 -7.90
CA THR A 101 3.73 -11.79 -7.14
C THR A 101 4.34 -12.40 -5.88
N ILE A 102 3.58 -13.18 -5.11
CA ILE A 102 4.09 -13.85 -3.91
C ILE A 102 5.17 -14.88 -4.28
N ASP A 103 4.92 -15.69 -5.29
CA ASP A 103 5.90 -16.67 -5.79
C ASP A 103 7.18 -16.00 -6.27
N PHE A 104 7.07 -14.89 -6.98
CA PHE A 104 8.20 -14.08 -7.40
C PHE A 104 9.02 -13.57 -6.22
N ILE A 105 8.37 -12.97 -5.21
CA ILE A 105 9.00 -12.48 -3.98
C ILE A 105 9.74 -13.61 -3.26
N CYS A 106 9.07 -14.75 -3.06
CA CYS A 106 9.64 -15.93 -2.40
C CYS A 106 10.80 -16.56 -3.18
N LYS A 107 10.81 -16.44 -4.51
CA LYS A 107 11.91 -16.91 -5.37
C LYS A 107 13.13 -16.00 -5.25
N ILE A 108 12.94 -14.68 -5.17
CA ILE A 108 14.03 -13.71 -4.99
C ILE A 108 14.66 -13.86 -3.60
N ASN A 109 13.83 -13.93 -2.56
CA ASN A 109 14.32 -14.07 -1.20
C ASN A 109 13.47 -15.09 -0.39
N PRO A 110 14.02 -16.26 -0.10
CA PRO A 110 13.31 -17.32 0.61
C PRO A 110 12.81 -16.95 2.03
N VAL A 111 13.26 -15.85 2.62
CA VAL A 111 12.76 -15.38 3.92
C VAL A 111 11.25 -15.12 3.90
N TYR A 112 10.71 -14.76 2.75
CA TYR A 112 9.26 -14.50 2.56
C TYR A 112 8.40 -15.77 2.51
N LYS A 113 9.00 -16.96 2.61
CA LYS A 113 8.26 -18.20 2.90
C LYS A 113 7.80 -18.27 4.35
N ASP A 114 8.40 -17.47 5.25
CA ASP A 114 7.82 -17.21 6.56
C ASP A 114 6.56 -16.37 6.37
N THR A 115 5.43 -16.91 6.80
CA THR A 115 4.12 -16.28 6.64
C THR A 115 3.98 -14.95 7.39
N ASN A 116 4.87 -14.65 8.34
CA ASN A 116 4.88 -13.34 9.03
C ASN A 116 5.54 -12.23 8.21
N MET A 117 6.18 -12.56 7.10
CA MET A 117 6.91 -11.59 6.27
C MET A 117 6.05 -10.91 5.19
N ILE A 118 4.85 -11.40 4.93
CA ILE A 118 3.91 -10.78 3.98
C ILE A 118 2.54 -10.66 4.65
N CYS A 119 1.88 -9.49 4.47
CA CYS A 119 0.47 -9.31 4.72
C CYS A 119 -0.24 -8.93 3.43
N ILE A 120 -1.29 -9.67 3.07
CA ILE A 120 -2.11 -9.43 1.88
C ILE A 120 -3.31 -8.58 2.29
N MET A 121 -3.48 -7.39 1.68
CA MET A 121 -4.55 -6.46 2.03
C MET A 121 -5.68 -6.57 1.01
N HIS A 122 -6.88 -6.98 1.49
CA HIS A 122 -8.09 -6.71 0.72
C HIS A 122 -8.32 -5.21 0.62
N CYS A 123 -8.57 -4.69 -0.56
CA CYS A 123 -9.04 -3.33 -0.76
C CYS A 123 -9.85 -3.19 -2.05
N THR A 124 -10.71 -2.16 -2.08
CA THR A 124 -11.42 -1.74 -3.28
C THR A 124 -10.86 -0.41 -3.73
N SER A 125 -10.32 -0.35 -4.96
CA SER A 125 -9.68 0.86 -5.52
C SER A 125 -10.72 1.84 -6.09
N SER A 126 -11.61 2.30 -5.21
CA SER A 126 -12.61 3.34 -5.48
C SER A 126 -12.59 4.35 -4.32
N TYR A 127 -12.58 5.65 -4.61
CA TYR A 127 -12.35 6.72 -3.64
C TYR A 127 -13.45 7.80 -3.75
N PRO A 128 -14.44 7.83 -2.83
CA PRO A 128 -14.70 6.82 -1.79
C PRO A 128 -15.28 5.52 -2.35
N THR A 129 -15.12 4.42 -1.60
CA THR A 129 -15.75 3.15 -1.94
C THR A 129 -17.22 3.16 -1.50
N PRO A 130 -18.20 2.91 -2.42
CA PRO A 130 -19.59 2.69 -2.03
C PRO A 130 -19.74 1.47 -1.12
N ASP A 131 -20.66 1.53 -0.16
CA ASP A 131 -20.86 0.44 0.83
C ASP A 131 -21.12 -0.92 0.18
N ASN A 132 -21.80 -0.98 -0.96
CA ASN A 132 -22.09 -2.21 -1.69
C ASN A 132 -20.86 -2.83 -2.37
N ASP A 133 -19.78 -2.06 -2.57
CA ASP A 133 -18.58 -2.48 -3.28
C ASP A 133 -17.43 -2.85 -2.33
N ILE A 134 -17.60 -2.66 -1.01
CA ILE A 134 -16.56 -2.94 0.01
C ILE A 134 -16.20 -4.43 0.05
N ASN A 135 -17.17 -5.31 -0.15
CA ASN A 135 -17.00 -6.77 -0.23
C ASN A 135 -16.12 -7.38 0.87
N LEU A 136 -16.44 -7.13 2.14
CA LEU A 136 -15.67 -7.63 3.28
C LEU A 136 -15.52 -9.17 3.32
N ASN A 137 -16.42 -9.92 2.64
CA ASN A 137 -16.27 -11.36 2.52
C ASN A 137 -15.00 -11.79 1.77
N ALA A 138 -14.40 -10.90 0.97
CA ALA A 138 -13.12 -11.16 0.34
C ALA A 138 -11.99 -11.41 1.36
N ILE A 139 -12.09 -10.87 2.58
CA ILE A 139 -11.14 -11.16 3.67
C ILE A 139 -11.16 -12.67 3.98
N ARG A 140 -12.33 -13.27 4.14
CA ARG A 140 -12.46 -14.72 4.39
C ARG A 140 -12.00 -15.56 3.22
N PHE A 141 -12.30 -15.12 2.01
CA PHE A 141 -11.84 -15.79 0.80
C PHE A 141 -10.32 -15.81 0.72
N LEU A 142 -9.66 -14.67 0.93
CA LEU A 142 -8.20 -14.58 0.96
C LEU A 142 -7.60 -15.44 2.08
N GLN A 143 -8.21 -15.46 3.28
CA GLN A 143 -7.78 -16.33 4.39
C GLN A 143 -7.87 -17.83 4.07
N SER A 144 -8.83 -18.23 3.21
CA SER A 144 -8.96 -19.61 2.77
C SER A 144 -8.03 -19.96 1.60
N THR A 145 -7.46 -18.96 0.95
CA THR A 145 -6.62 -19.11 -0.25
C THR A 145 -5.13 -19.03 0.08
N PHE A 146 -4.76 -18.20 1.05
CA PHE A 146 -3.37 -17.91 1.40
C PHE A 146 -3.09 -18.20 2.89
N ASP A 147 -1.91 -18.74 3.18
CA ASP A 147 -1.44 -18.95 4.55
C ASP A 147 -0.90 -17.67 5.21
N TYR A 148 -0.82 -16.57 4.46
CA TYR A 148 -0.33 -15.28 4.93
C TYR A 148 -1.41 -14.52 5.72
N PRO A 149 -1.02 -13.64 6.68
CA PRO A 149 -1.95 -12.71 7.32
C PRO A 149 -2.72 -11.88 6.29
N ILE A 150 -4.03 -11.72 6.54
CA ILE A 150 -4.89 -10.90 5.70
C ILE A 150 -5.22 -9.61 6.45
N GLY A 151 -5.10 -8.48 5.76
CA GLY A 151 -5.50 -7.16 6.23
C GLY A 151 -6.62 -6.55 5.40
N PHE A 152 -7.01 -5.33 5.76
CA PHE A 152 -8.03 -4.56 5.05
C PHE A 152 -7.59 -3.11 4.89
N SER A 153 -7.61 -2.60 3.66
CA SER A 153 -7.40 -1.20 3.33
C SER A 153 -8.74 -0.58 2.95
N ASN A 154 -9.21 0.35 3.77
CA ASN A 154 -10.52 0.97 3.65
C ASN A 154 -10.46 2.30 2.90
N HIS A 155 -11.36 2.46 1.94
CA HIS A 155 -11.60 3.73 1.23
C HIS A 155 -13.08 4.15 1.31
N SER A 156 -13.84 3.54 2.23
CA SER A 156 -15.23 3.93 2.48
C SER A 156 -15.29 4.98 3.58
N THR A 157 -16.25 5.88 3.49
CA THR A 157 -16.56 6.86 4.55
C THR A 157 -17.25 6.24 5.77
N ASN A 158 -17.61 4.96 5.72
CA ASN A 158 -18.26 4.24 6.80
C ASN A 158 -17.23 3.62 7.77
N PRO A 159 -16.99 4.19 8.96
CA PRO A 159 -15.96 3.70 9.87
C PRO A 159 -16.25 2.29 10.45
N ARG A 160 -17.52 1.84 10.43
CA ARG A 160 -17.89 0.50 10.92
C ARG A 160 -17.29 -0.62 10.08
N THR A 161 -16.90 -0.33 8.85
CA THR A 161 -16.22 -1.31 7.98
C THR A 161 -14.91 -1.80 8.58
N LEU A 162 -14.19 -0.94 9.32
CA LEU A 162 -12.97 -1.30 10.03
C LEU A 162 -13.25 -2.30 11.15
N GLU A 163 -14.30 -2.06 11.94
CA GLU A 163 -14.73 -2.95 13.02
C GLU A 163 -15.14 -4.33 12.47
N TYR A 164 -15.89 -4.34 11.37
CA TYR A 164 -16.30 -5.58 10.71
C TYR A 164 -15.12 -6.34 10.11
N ALA A 165 -14.15 -5.64 9.52
CA ALA A 165 -12.95 -6.27 8.99
C ALA A 165 -12.14 -6.96 10.11
N ILE A 166 -12.00 -6.30 11.26
CA ILE A 166 -11.36 -6.89 12.46
C ILE A 166 -12.15 -8.13 12.93
N ALA A 167 -13.48 -8.05 13.01
CA ALA A 167 -14.32 -9.17 13.41
C ALA A 167 -14.23 -10.35 12.41
N LEU A 168 -13.94 -10.09 11.15
CA LEU A 168 -13.68 -11.10 10.12
C LEU A 168 -12.24 -11.64 10.15
N GLY A 169 -11.39 -11.13 11.06
CA GLY A 169 -10.03 -11.63 11.29
C GLY A 169 -8.93 -10.88 10.56
N ALA A 170 -9.20 -9.68 10.01
CA ALA A 170 -8.16 -8.82 9.47
C ALA A 170 -7.09 -8.52 10.54
N LYS A 171 -5.80 -8.67 10.18
CA LYS A 171 -4.66 -8.49 11.08
C LYS A 171 -4.07 -7.08 11.01
N ILE A 172 -4.23 -6.42 9.88
CA ILE A 172 -3.80 -5.04 9.63
C ILE A 172 -4.99 -4.27 9.08
N ILE A 173 -5.16 -3.05 9.56
CA ILE A 173 -6.16 -2.10 9.08
C ILE A 173 -5.44 -0.87 8.56
N GLU A 174 -5.74 -0.48 7.33
CA GLU A 174 -5.27 0.75 6.69
C GLU A 174 -6.48 1.62 6.34
N PHE A 175 -6.38 2.91 6.56
CA PHE A 175 -7.41 3.86 6.18
C PHE A 175 -6.82 5.25 6.01
N HIS A 176 -7.52 6.12 5.29
CA HIS A 176 -7.15 7.52 5.15
C HIS A 176 -7.49 8.30 6.41
N PHE A 177 -6.60 9.21 6.79
CA PHE A 177 -6.80 10.09 7.93
C PHE A 177 -6.77 11.55 7.46
N THR A 178 -7.70 12.34 7.98
CA THR A 178 -7.77 13.79 7.70
C THR A 178 -8.29 14.52 8.93
N ASP A 179 -7.86 15.76 9.12
CA ASP A 179 -8.36 16.65 10.15
C ASP A 179 -9.65 17.40 9.75
N THR A 180 -9.96 17.40 8.44
CA THR A 180 -11.18 18.01 7.89
C THR A 180 -11.74 17.18 6.75
N ARG A 181 -13.08 17.17 6.63
CA ARG A 181 -13.81 16.61 5.49
C ARG A 181 -14.38 17.70 4.58
N GLU A 182 -13.93 18.93 4.77
CA GLU A 182 -14.34 20.07 3.95
C GLU A 182 -13.35 20.29 2.82
N GLY A 183 -13.85 20.64 1.64
CA GLY A 183 -13.03 20.98 0.48
C GLY A 183 -13.12 19.99 -0.67
N LYS A 184 -12.50 20.38 -1.80
CA LYS A 184 -12.51 19.59 -3.05
C LYS A 184 -11.41 18.51 -3.11
N ASP A 185 -10.44 18.60 -2.21
CA ASP A 185 -9.27 17.70 -2.19
C ASP A 185 -9.53 16.48 -1.29
N PHE A 186 -10.64 16.46 -0.58
CA PHE A 186 -11.07 15.31 0.22
C PHE A 186 -11.62 14.20 -0.68
N ARG A 187 -11.19 12.96 -0.45
CA ARG A 187 -11.57 11.81 -1.27
C ARG A 187 -12.30 10.69 -0.52
N ASP A 188 -12.17 10.65 0.83
CA ASP A 188 -12.73 9.57 1.66
C ASP A 188 -13.64 10.10 2.78
#